data_7094dc03915075906087d0856f53e504
#
_entry.id   7094dc03915075906087d0856f53e504
#
_cell.length_a   1.000
_cell.length_b   1.000
_cell.length_c   1.000
_cell.angle_alpha   90.00
_cell.angle_beta   90.00
_cell.angle_gamma   90.00
#
_symmetry.space_group_name_H-M   'P 1'
#
loop_
_entity.id
_entity.type
_entity.pdbx_description
1 polymer ?
#
loop_
_entity_poly.entity_id
_entity_poly.type
_entity_poly.pdbx_seq_one_letter_code
_entity_poly.pdbx_strand_id
1 'polypeptide(L)'
;MDTTSGALKVAVIGAESTGKTTLCQLLAAGLDGLHFEEPLRQWVARKGRPPRQGEQPEIVEAQLQQELLGMQQAIAFGKRWLFCDSAPLVTAAYSRYYFKDAGFDNLASSYHRANYAATLFCLPQGLDWVAEPGQRDSPKAREAVHQILLELVKPIDSERLIFLSGGLKERYEFASASLNRLHSEFARGPETS
;
A
#
# COMPACT_ATOMS: atom_id res chain seq x y z
N MET A 1 0.69 -21.87 -25.24
CA MET A 1 1.50 -21.51 -24.06
C MET A 1 1.08 -20.09 -23.70
N ASP A 2 0.24 -19.99 -22.66
CA ASP A 2 -0.30 -18.70 -22.22
C ASP A 2 0.84 -17.82 -21.73
N THR A 3 1.14 -16.76 -22.47
CA THR A 3 2.13 -15.74 -22.13
C THR A 3 1.48 -14.65 -21.25
N THR A 4 0.73 -15.05 -20.26
CA THR A 4 0.10 -14.10 -19.33
C THR A 4 0.82 -14.08 -18.01
N SER A 5 1.61 -13.05 -17.95
CA SER A 5 1.70 -12.16 -16.80
C SER A 5 2.27 -12.76 -15.52
N GLY A 6 3.39 -12.19 -15.17
CA GLY A 6 3.84 -12.16 -13.79
C GLY A 6 2.75 -11.60 -12.86
N ALA A 7 2.85 -11.88 -11.57
CA ALA A 7 1.95 -11.33 -10.57
C ALA A 7 1.86 -9.80 -10.66
N LEU A 8 0.70 -9.23 -10.37
CA LEU A 8 0.49 -7.78 -10.31
C LEU A 8 0.64 -7.28 -8.87
N LYS A 9 1.43 -6.24 -8.69
CA LYS A 9 1.67 -5.64 -7.37
C LYS A 9 0.66 -4.55 -7.08
N VAL A 10 0.02 -4.62 -5.92
CA VAL A 10 -1.01 -3.69 -5.44
C VAL A 10 -0.54 -3.05 -4.14
N ALA A 11 -0.49 -1.72 -4.09
CA ALA A 11 -0.26 -0.98 -2.85
C ALA A 11 -1.58 -0.81 -2.09
N VAL A 12 -1.59 -1.14 -0.80
CA VAL A 12 -2.70 -0.84 0.11
C VAL A 12 -2.22 0.24 1.08
N ILE A 13 -2.63 1.47 0.84
CA ILE A 13 -2.15 2.65 1.56
C ILE A 13 -3.28 3.35 2.32
N GLY A 14 -2.91 4.23 3.22
CA GLY A 14 -3.81 5.00 4.07
C GLY A 14 -3.12 5.32 5.39
N ALA A 15 -3.65 6.28 6.13
CA ALA A 15 -3.16 6.60 7.45
C ALA A 15 -3.33 5.44 8.44
N GLU A 16 -2.86 5.59 9.64
CA GLU A 16 -3.03 4.60 10.71
C GLU A 16 -4.51 4.31 11.02
N SER A 17 -4.80 3.14 11.57
CA SER A 17 -6.18 2.70 11.93
C SER A 17 -7.20 2.76 10.78
N THR A 18 -6.75 2.55 9.53
CA THR A 18 -7.64 2.50 8.36
C THR A 18 -7.90 1.09 7.84
N GLY A 19 -7.48 0.05 8.58
CA GLY A 19 -7.80 -1.35 8.29
C GLY A 19 -6.98 -1.97 7.14
N LYS A 20 -5.85 -1.36 6.73
CA LYS A 20 -5.00 -1.84 5.63
C LYS A 20 -4.61 -3.31 5.77
N THR A 21 -4.01 -3.69 6.89
CA THR A 21 -3.50 -5.05 7.15
C THR A 21 -4.60 -6.10 7.01
N THR A 22 -5.75 -5.88 7.64
CA THR A 22 -6.89 -6.80 7.57
C THR A 22 -7.41 -6.92 6.13
N LEU A 23 -7.47 -5.81 5.41
CA LEU A 23 -7.89 -5.81 4.00
C LEU A 23 -6.89 -6.57 3.12
N CYS A 24 -5.57 -6.36 3.30
CA CYS A 24 -4.53 -7.11 2.58
C CYS A 24 -4.68 -8.62 2.76
N GLN A 25 -4.88 -9.07 3.99
CA GLN A 25 -5.06 -10.49 4.32
C GLN A 25 -6.28 -11.08 3.63
N LEU A 26 -7.41 -10.37 3.67
CA LEU A 26 -8.65 -10.82 3.03
C LEU A 26 -8.53 -10.85 1.50
N LEU A 27 -7.92 -9.83 0.89
CA LEU A 27 -7.72 -9.79 -0.55
C LEU A 27 -6.77 -10.89 -1.02
N ALA A 28 -5.68 -11.14 -0.30
CA ALA A 28 -4.77 -12.22 -0.61
C ALA A 28 -5.44 -13.60 -0.55
N ALA A 29 -6.26 -13.83 0.47
CA ALA A 29 -7.01 -15.08 0.63
C ALA A 29 -8.09 -15.26 -0.46
N GLY A 30 -8.79 -14.18 -0.82
CA GLY A 30 -9.94 -14.25 -1.74
C GLY A 30 -9.62 -14.11 -3.22
N LEU A 31 -8.47 -13.51 -3.59
CA LEU A 31 -8.13 -13.20 -4.98
C LEU A 31 -6.89 -13.95 -5.50
N ASP A 32 -6.53 -15.07 -4.89
CA ASP A 32 -5.34 -15.84 -5.26
C ASP A 32 -4.07 -14.99 -5.24
N GLY A 33 -3.80 -14.36 -4.11
CA GLY A 33 -2.67 -13.47 -3.91
C GLY A 33 -1.77 -13.86 -2.74
N LEU A 34 -0.66 -13.16 -2.62
CA LEU A 34 0.17 -13.09 -1.42
C LEU A 34 0.03 -11.71 -0.78
N HIS A 35 0.29 -11.60 0.52
CA HIS A 35 0.45 -10.33 1.18
C HIS A 35 1.71 -10.33 2.03
N PHE A 36 2.27 -9.14 2.25
CA PHE A 36 3.39 -8.93 3.15
C PHE A 36 3.07 -7.82 4.14
N GLU A 37 3.48 -8.06 5.39
CA GLU A 37 3.27 -7.12 6.47
C GLU A 37 4.12 -5.85 6.31
N GLU A 38 3.64 -4.76 6.87
CA GLU A 38 4.32 -3.47 6.89
C GLU A 38 5.69 -3.57 7.58
N PRO A 39 6.80 -3.19 6.92
CA PRO A 39 8.14 -3.21 7.51
C PRO A 39 8.29 -2.35 8.75
N LEU A 40 7.55 -1.24 8.82
CA LEU A 40 7.55 -0.36 10.00
C LEU A 40 7.09 -1.12 11.26
N ARG A 41 6.08 -1.98 11.15
CA ARG A 41 5.62 -2.81 12.27
C ARG A 41 6.72 -3.72 12.78
N GLN A 42 7.44 -4.38 11.87
CA GLN A 42 8.58 -5.24 12.22
C GLN A 42 9.74 -4.43 12.83
N TRP A 43 9.97 -3.21 12.33
CA TRP A 43 10.94 -2.29 12.90
C TRP A 43 10.59 -1.95 14.36
N VAL A 44 9.37 -1.49 14.61
CA VAL A 44 8.91 -1.13 15.95
C VAL A 44 8.98 -2.33 16.91
N ALA A 45 8.57 -3.51 16.46
CA ALA A 45 8.68 -4.73 17.27
C ALA A 45 10.13 -5.04 17.66
N ARG A 46 11.08 -4.84 16.74
CA ARG A 46 12.51 -5.10 16.97
C ARG A 46 13.19 -4.01 17.79
N LYS A 47 12.89 -2.74 17.55
CA LYS A 47 13.56 -1.59 18.16
C LYS A 47 12.87 -1.04 19.41
N GLY A 48 11.60 -1.41 19.66
CA GLY A 48 10.78 -0.92 20.77
C GLY A 48 10.38 0.56 20.66
N ARG A 49 10.58 1.18 19.49
CA ARG A 49 10.29 2.59 19.23
C ARG A 49 10.06 2.87 17.74
N PRO A 50 9.42 3.99 17.38
CA PRO A 50 9.37 4.46 16.00
C PRO A 50 10.77 4.84 15.45
N PRO A 51 10.96 4.82 14.12
CA PRO A 51 12.20 5.24 13.49
C PRO A 51 12.42 6.75 13.65
N ARG A 52 13.68 7.14 13.77
CA ARG A 52 14.13 8.55 13.70
C ARG A 52 14.24 8.99 12.24
N GLN A 53 14.40 10.30 12.00
CA GLN A 53 14.54 10.84 10.65
C GLN A 53 15.63 10.12 9.83
N GLY A 54 16.84 10.00 10.36
CA GLY A 54 17.96 9.34 9.68
C GLY A 54 17.79 7.83 9.47
N GLU A 55 16.76 7.20 10.08
CA GLU A 55 16.45 5.77 9.95
C GLU A 55 15.33 5.51 8.90
N GLN A 56 14.70 6.57 8.36
CA GLN A 56 13.65 6.43 7.34
C GLN A 56 14.12 5.71 6.07
N PRO A 57 15.35 5.94 5.57
CA PRO A 57 15.86 5.17 4.43
C PRO A 57 15.87 3.67 4.65
N GLU A 58 16.20 3.19 5.87
CA GLU A 58 16.20 1.77 6.19
C GLU A 58 14.79 1.15 6.11
N ILE A 59 13.75 1.92 6.47
CA ILE A 59 12.36 1.46 6.34
C ILE A 59 11.97 1.33 4.87
N VAL A 60 12.32 2.33 4.05
CA VAL A 60 12.06 2.28 2.61
C VAL A 60 12.81 1.12 1.97
N GLU A 61 14.08 0.93 2.28
CA GLU A 61 14.88 -0.18 1.75
C GLU A 61 14.29 -1.53 2.15
N ALA A 62 13.91 -1.71 3.41
CA ALA A 62 13.24 -2.93 3.88
C ALA A 62 11.94 -3.20 3.12
N GLN A 63 11.14 -2.14 2.83
CA GLN A 63 9.93 -2.25 2.02
C GLN A 63 10.25 -2.74 0.61
N LEU A 64 11.23 -2.13 -0.05
CA LEU A 64 11.61 -2.48 -1.43
C LEU A 64 12.14 -3.91 -1.53
N GLN A 65 12.97 -4.35 -0.58
CA GLN A 65 13.49 -5.71 -0.51
C GLN A 65 12.37 -6.74 -0.30
N GLN A 66 11.46 -6.46 0.61
CA GLN A 66 10.33 -7.34 0.89
C GLN A 66 9.39 -7.45 -0.32
N GLU A 67 9.13 -6.36 -1.02
CA GLU A 67 8.32 -6.37 -2.24
C GLU A 67 8.98 -7.14 -3.38
N LEU A 68 10.30 -7.02 -3.55
CA LEU A 68 11.06 -7.79 -4.54
C LEU A 68 10.95 -9.29 -4.27
N LEU A 69 11.22 -9.71 -3.03
CA LEU A 69 11.09 -11.11 -2.61
C LEU A 69 9.65 -11.62 -2.76
N GLY A 70 8.68 -10.78 -2.41
CA GLY A 70 7.26 -11.08 -2.56
C GLY A 70 6.84 -11.32 -4.00
N MET A 71 7.32 -10.50 -4.92
CA MET A 71 7.06 -10.70 -6.34
C MET A 71 7.67 -11.99 -6.87
N GLN A 72 8.90 -12.32 -6.47
CA GLN A 72 9.54 -13.59 -6.83
C GLN A 72 8.72 -14.78 -6.33
N GLN A 73 8.26 -14.73 -5.08
CA GLN A 73 7.42 -15.78 -4.50
C GLN A 73 6.04 -15.87 -5.17
N ALA A 74 5.40 -14.73 -5.46
CA ALA A 74 4.11 -14.70 -6.12
C ALA A 74 4.20 -15.36 -7.51
N ILE A 75 5.23 -15.05 -8.28
CA ILE A 75 5.50 -15.66 -9.58
C ILE A 75 5.78 -17.16 -9.42
N ALA A 76 6.64 -17.55 -8.50
CA ALA A 76 7.01 -18.96 -8.27
C ALA A 76 5.82 -19.83 -7.85
N PHE A 77 4.86 -19.26 -7.12
CA PHE A 77 3.64 -19.96 -6.70
C PHE A 77 2.45 -19.77 -7.66
N GLY A 78 2.65 -19.13 -8.82
CA GLY A 78 1.60 -18.89 -9.80
C GLY A 78 0.48 -17.97 -9.29
N LYS A 79 0.78 -17.07 -8.34
CA LYS A 79 -0.19 -16.13 -7.77
C LYS A 79 -0.43 -14.97 -8.71
N ARG A 80 -1.68 -14.49 -8.75
CA ARG A 80 -2.05 -13.34 -9.59
C ARG A 80 -1.70 -12.00 -8.97
N TRP A 81 -1.68 -11.91 -7.64
CA TRP A 81 -1.56 -10.66 -6.91
C TRP A 81 -0.49 -10.72 -5.81
N LEU A 82 0.20 -9.59 -5.64
CA LEU A 82 0.97 -9.27 -4.44
C LEU A 82 0.36 -8.03 -3.79
N PHE A 83 -0.20 -8.18 -2.59
CA PHE A 83 -0.73 -7.07 -1.79
C PHE A 83 0.33 -6.59 -0.81
N CYS A 84 0.76 -5.33 -0.97
CA CYS A 84 1.73 -4.68 -0.10
C CYS A 84 0.99 -3.89 0.96
N ASP A 85 1.09 -4.30 2.23
CA ASP A 85 0.58 -3.53 3.38
C ASP A 85 1.51 -2.36 3.62
N SER A 86 1.10 -1.19 3.16
CA SER A 86 1.91 0.01 3.03
C SER A 86 2.72 0.10 1.72
N ALA A 87 3.35 1.24 1.50
CA ALA A 87 4.22 1.57 0.35
C ALA A 87 5.17 2.71 0.74
N PRO A 88 6.26 2.96 -0.01
CA PRO A 88 7.16 4.10 0.23
C PRO A 88 6.48 5.47 0.35
N LEU A 89 5.33 5.67 -0.31
CA LEU A 89 4.51 6.89 -0.15
C LEU A 89 4.05 7.11 1.30
N VAL A 90 3.77 6.05 2.03
CA VAL A 90 3.35 6.15 3.44
C VAL A 90 4.52 6.61 4.31
N THR A 91 5.72 6.05 4.09
CA THR A 91 6.94 6.52 4.76
C THR A 91 7.24 7.99 4.44
N ALA A 92 7.07 8.42 3.18
CA ALA A 92 7.22 9.82 2.78
C ALA A 92 6.21 10.72 3.53
N ALA A 93 4.94 10.30 3.63
CA ALA A 93 3.93 11.06 4.37
C ALA A 93 4.27 11.21 5.87
N TYR A 94 4.76 10.15 6.51
CA TYR A 94 5.21 10.20 7.89
C TYR A 94 6.47 11.06 8.06
N SER A 95 7.42 11.03 7.11
CA SER A 95 8.59 11.92 7.10
C SER A 95 8.17 13.39 7.04
N ARG A 96 7.23 13.74 6.17
CA ARG A 96 6.65 15.10 6.13
C ARG A 96 5.98 15.49 7.44
N TYR A 97 5.21 14.59 8.02
CA TYR A 97 4.46 14.88 9.24
C TYR A 97 5.37 15.09 10.45
N TYR A 98 6.26 14.13 10.74
CA TYR A 98 7.08 14.15 11.96
C TYR A 98 8.34 15.00 11.83
N PHE A 99 8.98 14.98 10.67
CA PHE A 99 10.31 15.58 10.49
C PHE A 99 10.29 16.82 9.60
N LYS A 100 9.13 17.18 9.03
CA LYS A 100 8.99 18.25 8.04
C LYS A 100 9.90 18.03 6.82
N ASP A 101 10.15 16.76 6.50
CA ASP A 101 11.07 16.34 5.47
C ASP A 101 10.32 15.78 4.26
N ALA A 102 10.44 16.45 3.12
CA ALA A 102 9.88 16.06 1.83
C ALA A 102 10.91 15.37 0.91
N GLY A 103 12.10 15.05 1.41
CA GLY A 103 13.19 14.49 0.62
C GLY A 103 12.87 13.16 -0.06
N PHE A 104 11.92 12.39 0.49
CA PHE A 104 11.48 11.12 -0.08
C PHE A 104 10.38 11.22 -1.12
N ASP A 105 9.71 12.34 -1.27
CA ASP A 105 8.48 12.45 -2.06
C ASP A 105 8.65 12.05 -3.52
N ASN A 106 9.67 12.61 -4.17
CA ASN A 106 9.93 12.34 -5.58
C ASN A 106 10.31 10.87 -5.82
N LEU A 107 11.16 10.32 -4.95
CA LEU A 107 11.55 8.92 -5.03
C LEU A 107 10.35 8.00 -4.83
N ALA A 108 9.59 8.23 -3.75
CA ALA A 108 8.40 7.43 -3.42
C ALA A 108 7.34 7.51 -4.52
N SER A 109 7.06 8.71 -5.06
CA SER A 109 6.09 8.90 -6.14
C SER A 109 6.53 8.25 -7.45
N SER A 110 7.81 8.37 -7.81
CA SER A 110 8.36 7.76 -9.04
C SER A 110 8.35 6.24 -8.94
N TYR A 111 8.81 5.70 -7.81
CA TYR A 111 8.75 4.26 -7.56
C TYR A 111 7.32 3.75 -7.60
N HIS A 112 6.39 4.46 -6.96
CA HIS A 112 4.99 4.05 -6.87
C HIS A 112 4.37 3.90 -8.27
N ARG A 113 4.48 4.92 -9.12
CA ARG A 113 3.95 4.89 -10.48
C ARG A 113 4.55 3.80 -11.36
N ALA A 114 5.84 3.49 -11.16
CA ALA A 114 6.55 2.51 -11.97
C ALA A 114 6.28 1.06 -11.55
N ASN A 115 5.90 0.81 -10.29
CA ASN A 115 5.94 -0.53 -9.73
C ASN A 115 4.59 -1.08 -9.26
N TYR A 116 3.57 -0.25 -9.06
CA TYR A 116 2.26 -0.75 -8.64
C TYR A 116 1.25 -0.70 -9.79
N ALA A 117 0.60 -1.82 -10.03
CA ALA A 117 -0.48 -1.94 -11.01
C ALA A 117 -1.75 -1.21 -10.53
N ALA A 118 -1.97 -1.19 -9.22
CA ALA A 118 -3.08 -0.47 -8.60
C ALA A 118 -2.72 0.01 -7.19
N THR A 119 -3.45 1.03 -6.73
CA THR A 119 -3.36 1.59 -5.38
C THR A 119 -4.74 1.56 -4.74
N LEU A 120 -4.87 0.83 -3.66
CA LEU A 120 -6.06 0.84 -2.80
C LEU A 120 -5.83 1.84 -1.66
N PHE A 121 -6.51 2.98 -1.72
CA PHE A 121 -6.39 4.04 -0.73
C PHE A 121 -7.50 3.88 0.32
N CYS A 122 -7.14 3.40 1.51
CA CYS A 122 -8.04 3.21 2.63
C CYS A 122 -8.34 4.55 3.33
N LEU A 123 -9.56 5.05 3.15
CA LEU A 123 -10.03 6.28 3.76
C LEU A 123 -10.32 6.07 5.27
N PRO A 124 -10.06 7.06 6.14
CA PRO A 124 -10.34 6.95 7.58
C PRO A 124 -11.82 7.06 7.93
N GLN A 125 -12.67 7.56 7.01
CA GLN A 125 -14.09 7.80 7.24
C GLN A 125 -14.83 6.49 7.58
N GLY A 126 -15.64 6.55 8.64
CA GLY A 126 -16.43 5.41 9.10
C GLY A 126 -15.66 4.38 9.91
N LEU A 127 -14.42 4.65 10.27
CA LEU A 127 -13.60 3.79 11.13
C LEU A 127 -13.14 4.53 12.38
N ASP A 128 -13.37 3.91 13.53
CA ASP A 128 -12.85 4.41 14.80
C ASP A 128 -11.32 4.35 14.81
N TRP A 129 -10.73 5.36 15.46
CA TRP A 129 -9.32 5.32 15.74
C TRP A 129 -9.06 4.42 16.96
N VAL A 130 -8.14 3.48 16.82
CA VAL A 130 -7.75 2.58 17.89
C VAL A 130 -6.31 2.85 18.27
N ALA A 131 -6.06 3.12 19.55
CA ALA A 131 -4.71 3.33 20.07
C ALA A 131 -3.87 2.06 19.93
N GLU A 132 -2.62 2.22 19.50
CA GLU A 132 -1.61 1.16 19.48
C GLU A 132 -0.28 1.77 19.92
N PRO A 133 0.19 1.45 21.14
CA PRO A 133 1.41 2.05 21.69
C PRO A 133 2.60 1.85 20.74
N GLY A 134 3.34 2.93 20.49
CA GLY A 134 4.53 2.93 19.63
C GLY A 134 4.27 2.95 18.11
N GLN A 135 3.01 2.82 17.67
CA GLN A 135 2.66 2.85 16.25
C GLN A 135 1.58 3.86 15.88
N ARG A 136 0.75 4.28 16.83
CA ARG A 136 -0.39 5.16 16.59
C ARG A 136 -0.40 6.27 17.62
N ASP A 137 -0.23 7.50 17.15
CA ASP A 137 -0.09 8.66 18.03
C ASP A 137 -1.43 9.25 18.48
N SER A 138 -2.27 9.64 17.52
CA SER A 138 -3.52 10.35 17.82
C SER A 138 -4.42 10.45 16.60
N PRO A 139 -5.73 10.68 16.79
CA PRO A 139 -6.64 11.01 15.70
C PRO A 139 -6.18 12.20 14.85
N LYS A 140 -5.52 13.19 15.49
CA LYS A 140 -4.97 14.36 14.80
C LYS A 140 -3.81 14.00 13.89
N ALA A 141 -2.91 13.10 14.33
CA ALA A 141 -1.83 12.60 13.48
C ALA A 141 -2.38 11.82 12.29
N ARG A 142 -3.37 10.94 12.50
CA ARG A 142 -4.08 10.22 11.44
C ARG A 142 -4.62 11.17 10.37
N GLU A 143 -5.32 12.22 10.78
CA GLU A 143 -5.90 13.18 9.83
C GLU A 143 -4.82 13.94 9.06
N ALA A 144 -3.78 14.42 9.74
CA ALA A 144 -2.69 15.14 9.09
C ALA A 144 -1.94 14.25 8.06
N VAL A 145 -1.63 13.00 8.42
CA VAL A 145 -1.00 12.03 7.50
C VAL A 145 -1.93 11.70 6.34
N HIS A 146 -3.24 11.56 6.58
CA HIS A 146 -4.23 11.35 5.54
C HIS A 146 -4.20 12.48 4.50
N GLN A 147 -4.19 13.74 4.92
CA GLN A 147 -4.12 14.89 4.02
C GLN A 147 -2.83 14.92 3.20
N ILE A 148 -1.69 14.61 3.83
CA ILE A 148 -0.41 14.50 3.12
C ILE A 148 -0.46 13.38 2.07
N LEU A 149 -1.03 12.21 2.42
CA LEU A 149 -1.18 11.11 1.46
C LEU A 149 -2.07 11.49 0.28
N LEU A 150 -3.17 12.24 0.50
CA LEU A 150 -4.01 12.75 -0.58
C LEU A 150 -3.24 13.66 -1.55
N GLU A 151 -2.26 14.43 -1.05
CA GLU A 151 -1.36 15.20 -1.92
C GLU A 151 -0.40 14.31 -2.72
N LEU A 152 0.20 13.33 -2.05
CA LEU A 152 1.22 12.45 -2.66
C LEU A 152 0.64 11.51 -3.72
N VAL A 153 -0.65 11.16 -3.65
CA VAL A 153 -1.29 10.30 -4.65
C VAL A 153 -1.80 11.04 -5.88
N LYS A 154 -1.86 12.38 -5.87
CA LYS A 154 -2.33 13.16 -7.02
C LYS A 154 -1.68 12.82 -8.37
N PRO A 155 -0.38 12.47 -8.43
CA PRO A 155 0.26 12.09 -9.69
C PRO A 155 -0.05 10.66 -10.16
N ILE A 156 -0.79 9.86 -9.37
CA ILE A 156 -1.16 8.50 -9.75
C ILE A 156 -2.35 8.57 -10.72
N ASP A 157 -2.29 7.74 -11.74
CA ASP A 157 -3.38 7.59 -12.70
C ASP A 157 -4.70 7.25 -11.97
N SER A 158 -5.76 7.98 -12.29
CA SER A 158 -7.06 7.84 -11.66
C SER A 158 -7.68 6.45 -11.87
N GLU A 159 -7.36 5.77 -12.96
CA GLU A 159 -7.83 4.41 -13.24
C GLU A 159 -7.17 3.36 -12.34
N ARG A 160 -5.98 3.69 -11.82
CA ARG A 160 -5.19 2.83 -10.91
C ARG A 160 -5.32 3.21 -9.44
N LEU A 161 -5.97 4.34 -9.13
CA LEU A 161 -6.16 4.83 -7.77
C LEU A 161 -7.60 4.59 -7.32
N ILE A 162 -7.79 3.67 -6.39
CA ILE A 162 -9.09 3.21 -5.91
C ILE A 162 -9.27 3.65 -4.46
N PHE A 163 -10.19 4.57 -4.22
CA PHE A 163 -10.52 5.01 -2.86
C PHE A 163 -11.52 4.06 -2.20
N LEU A 164 -11.19 3.62 -0.99
CA LEU A 164 -11.99 2.66 -0.23
C LEU A 164 -12.56 3.31 1.03
N SER A 165 -13.88 3.34 1.15
CA SER A 165 -14.63 3.86 2.29
C SER A 165 -15.59 2.78 2.83
N GLY A 166 -16.22 3.06 3.99
CA GLY A 166 -17.16 2.13 4.60
C GLY A 166 -16.50 1.04 5.45
N GLY A 167 -17.26 0.01 5.77
CA GLY A 167 -16.80 -1.14 6.56
C GLY A 167 -15.91 -2.11 5.78
N LEU A 168 -15.34 -3.07 6.49
CA LEU A 168 -14.37 -4.02 5.91
C LEU A 168 -14.95 -4.83 4.75
N LYS A 169 -16.20 -5.27 4.86
CA LYS A 169 -16.90 -6.03 3.80
C LYS A 169 -17.06 -5.19 2.54
N GLU A 170 -17.55 -3.97 2.66
CA GLU A 170 -17.77 -3.05 1.55
C GLU A 170 -16.44 -2.73 0.82
N ARG A 171 -15.37 -2.48 1.60
CA ARG A 171 -14.02 -2.25 1.06
C ARG A 171 -13.50 -3.46 0.30
N TYR A 172 -13.67 -4.66 0.84
CA TYR A 172 -13.26 -5.89 0.20
C TYR A 172 -14.01 -6.12 -1.12
N GLU A 173 -15.33 -5.99 -1.11
CA GLU A 173 -16.17 -6.20 -2.29
C GLU A 173 -15.82 -5.20 -3.41
N PHE A 174 -15.68 -3.92 -3.06
CA PHE A 174 -15.34 -2.88 -4.03
C PHE A 174 -13.91 -3.04 -4.58
N ALA A 175 -12.92 -3.31 -3.71
CA ALA A 175 -11.55 -3.55 -4.11
C ALA A 175 -11.45 -4.78 -5.03
N SER A 176 -12.11 -5.90 -4.67
CA SER A 176 -12.10 -7.13 -5.45
C SER A 176 -12.69 -6.93 -6.84
N ALA A 177 -13.83 -6.25 -6.95
CA ALA A 177 -14.46 -5.95 -8.23
C ALA A 177 -13.56 -5.06 -9.11
N SER A 178 -12.95 -4.02 -8.53
CA SER A 178 -12.04 -3.10 -9.23
C SER A 178 -10.78 -3.80 -9.73
N LEU A 179 -10.16 -4.62 -8.88
CA LEU A 179 -8.96 -5.38 -9.25
C LEU A 179 -9.22 -6.44 -10.33
N ASN A 180 -10.34 -7.15 -10.26
CA ASN A 180 -10.70 -8.13 -11.31
C ASN A 180 -10.93 -7.45 -12.66
N ARG A 181 -11.51 -6.24 -12.69
CA ARG A 181 -11.65 -5.44 -13.90
C ARG A 181 -10.27 -5.05 -14.46
N LEU A 182 -9.40 -4.48 -13.64
CA LEU A 182 -8.05 -4.12 -14.03
C LEU A 182 -7.27 -5.32 -14.55
N HIS A 183 -7.34 -6.47 -13.88
CA HIS A 183 -6.68 -7.69 -14.34
C HIS A 183 -7.15 -8.11 -15.73
N SER A 184 -8.45 -8.01 -16.01
CA SER A 184 -9.02 -8.32 -17.32
C SER A 184 -8.54 -7.35 -18.41
N GLU A 185 -8.28 -6.09 -18.07
CA GLU A 185 -7.73 -5.08 -18.98
C GLU A 185 -6.26 -5.37 -19.30
N PHE A 186 -5.44 -5.68 -18.28
CA PHE A 186 -4.05 -6.10 -18.47
C PHE A 186 -3.93 -7.37 -19.32
N ALA A 187 -4.83 -8.34 -19.16
CA ALA A 187 -4.83 -9.59 -19.91
C ALA A 187 -5.19 -9.40 -21.40
N ARG A 188 -5.97 -8.35 -21.74
CA ARG A 188 -6.34 -8.06 -23.15
C ARG A 188 -5.23 -7.37 -23.95
N GLY A 189 -4.24 -6.77 -23.28
CA GLY A 189 -3.22 -5.97 -23.93
C GLY A 189 -3.76 -4.65 -24.50
N PRO A 190 -2.90 -3.76 -25.01
CA PRO A 190 -3.36 -2.55 -25.69
C PRO A 190 -4.12 -2.95 -26.97
N GLU A 191 -5.34 -2.41 -27.12
CA GLU A 191 -6.07 -2.52 -28.39
C GLU A 191 -5.19 -1.88 -29.48
N THR A 192 -4.73 -2.71 -30.40
CA THR A 192 -4.02 -2.24 -31.60
C THR A 192 -5.02 -1.49 -32.48
N SER A 193 -4.98 -0.16 -32.41
CA SER A 193 -5.67 0.73 -33.36
C SER A 193 -4.84 0.91 -34.60
#